data_551818f988f40ab4aa694c551d95d8ba
#
_entry.id   551818f988f40ab4aa694c551d95d8ba
#
_cell.length_a   1.000
_cell.length_b   1.000
_cell.length_c   1.000
_cell.angle_alpha   90.00
_cell.angle_beta   90.00
_cell.angle_gamma   90.00
#
_symmetry.space_group_name_H-M   'P 1'
#
loop_
_entity.id
_entity.type
_entity.pdbx_description
1 polymer ?
#
loop_
_entity_poly.entity_id
_entity_poly.type
_entity_poly.pdbx_seq_one_letter_code
_entity_poly.pdbx_strand_id
1 'polypeptide(L)'
;YQVSIHDELTGLYNRSYCSEFMKNLDIKEHPTGMIYLDMDNFKLYNDLYGEETGDQILRWSASQVQNLCSDKMSVFRVGSNEFLIIAEESRKEILLSFARLIQNTILEQKEDKPKVIQPITFSIGIAWDKNMAESARKLFRQARRAAFYAKGNGKNRIEIYEKSFEGQEQSREKGYEQVTPTIFALMAAVDAKDSFTFEHSENVSGYAMKLAAKMGLPKDDIQTAKVAGLLHDIGKIGIPESILKKKGKLTDEEYEVMKTHVENSIEMI
;
A
#
# COMPACT_ATOMS: atom_id res chain seq x y z
N TYR A 1 -5.31 -11.50 -36.19
CA TYR A 1 -5.69 -11.32 -34.78
C TYR A 1 -5.06 -10.02 -34.29
N GLN A 2 -5.85 -8.96 -34.07
CA GLN A 2 -5.37 -7.79 -33.34
C GLN A 2 -5.20 -8.20 -31.86
N VAL A 3 -3.96 -8.20 -31.39
CA VAL A 3 -3.67 -8.42 -29.96
C VAL A 3 -4.18 -7.20 -29.21
N SER A 4 -5.08 -7.40 -28.24
CA SER A 4 -5.57 -6.30 -27.40
C SER A 4 -4.39 -5.64 -26.69
N ILE A 5 -4.30 -4.32 -26.75
CA ILE A 5 -3.30 -3.52 -26.02
C ILE A 5 -3.80 -3.05 -24.67
N HIS A 6 -5.08 -3.29 -24.36
CA HIS A 6 -5.74 -2.90 -23.11
C HIS A 6 -5.93 -4.08 -22.16
N ASP A 7 -5.94 -3.79 -20.87
CA ASP A 7 -6.33 -4.70 -19.80
C ASP A 7 -7.87 -4.76 -19.72
N GLU A 8 -8.44 -5.95 -19.81
CA GLU A 8 -9.89 -6.16 -19.89
C GLU A 8 -10.63 -5.69 -18.63
N LEU A 9 -9.99 -5.75 -17.46
CA LEU A 9 -10.61 -5.36 -16.21
C LEU A 9 -10.63 -3.83 -16.02
N THR A 10 -9.51 -3.18 -16.27
CA THR A 10 -9.32 -1.77 -15.90
C THR A 10 -9.42 -0.80 -17.08
N GLY A 11 -9.32 -1.30 -18.32
CA GLY A 11 -9.26 -0.48 -19.53
C GLY A 11 -7.93 0.23 -19.78
N LEU A 12 -6.99 0.18 -18.83
CA LEU A 12 -5.65 0.71 -18.98
C LEU A 12 -4.85 -0.08 -20.03
N TYR A 13 -3.71 0.44 -20.46
CA TYR A 13 -2.80 -0.36 -21.26
C TYR A 13 -2.31 -1.58 -20.48
N ASN A 14 -2.20 -2.72 -21.18
CA ASN A 14 -1.78 -3.96 -20.55
C ASN A 14 -0.25 -4.10 -20.45
N ARG A 15 0.20 -5.12 -19.73
CA ARG A 15 1.62 -5.41 -19.51
C ARG A 15 2.39 -5.70 -20.81
N SER A 16 1.76 -6.36 -21.78
CA SER A 16 2.39 -6.70 -23.06
C SER A 16 2.68 -5.43 -23.84
N TYR A 17 1.71 -4.54 -23.94
CA TYR A 17 1.88 -3.26 -24.59
C TYR A 17 2.87 -2.35 -23.85
N CYS A 18 2.89 -2.36 -22.51
CA CYS A 18 3.89 -1.65 -21.71
C CYS A 18 5.33 -2.08 -22.12
N SER A 19 5.55 -3.38 -22.31
CA SER A 19 6.86 -3.91 -22.72
C SER A 19 7.27 -3.45 -24.11
N GLU A 20 6.32 -3.36 -25.04
CA GLU A 20 6.53 -2.85 -26.38
C GLU A 20 6.75 -1.33 -26.37
N PHE A 21 5.92 -0.59 -25.64
CA PHE A 21 6.04 0.85 -25.46
C PHE A 21 7.44 1.23 -24.94
N MET A 22 7.92 0.55 -23.89
CA MET A 22 9.25 0.80 -23.34
C MET A 22 10.41 0.49 -24.30
N LYS A 23 10.23 -0.39 -25.29
CA LYS A 23 11.26 -0.65 -26.32
C LYS A 23 11.37 0.50 -27.31
N ASN A 24 10.24 1.15 -27.60
CA ASN A 24 10.13 2.20 -28.60
C ASN A 24 10.29 3.62 -27.98
N LEU A 25 10.31 3.70 -26.64
CA LEU A 25 10.43 4.97 -25.92
C LEU A 25 11.85 5.52 -26.08
N ASP A 26 11.97 6.68 -26.69
CA ASP A 26 13.26 7.36 -26.83
C ASP A 26 13.56 8.28 -25.64
N ILE A 27 14.12 7.67 -24.60
CA ILE A 27 14.53 8.39 -23.37
C ILE A 27 15.71 9.35 -23.64
N LYS A 28 16.42 9.18 -24.76
CA LYS A 28 17.60 10.00 -25.05
C LYS A 28 17.26 11.38 -25.59
N GLU A 29 16.06 11.57 -26.12
CA GLU A 29 15.61 12.87 -26.61
C GLU A 29 14.88 13.68 -25.55
N HIS A 30 14.18 13.02 -24.62
CA HIS A 30 13.35 13.70 -23.62
C HIS A 30 13.53 13.10 -22.22
N PRO A 31 13.65 13.98 -21.18
CA PRO A 31 13.72 13.52 -19.81
C PRO A 31 12.42 12.78 -19.44
N THR A 32 12.55 11.51 -19.09
CA THR A 32 11.43 10.63 -18.81
C THR A 32 11.43 10.24 -17.34
N GLY A 33 10.25 10.20 -16.74
CA GLY A 33 10.02 9.68 -15.41
C GLY A 33 9.03 8.54 -15.39
N MET A 34 9.15 7.70 -14.36
CA MET A 34 8.23 6.59 -14.11
C MET A 34 7.73 6.63 -12.68
N ILE A 35 6.43 6.42 -12.52
CA ILE A 35 5.77 6.28 -11.23
C ILE A 35 5.17 4.88 -11.18
N TYR A 36 5.66 4.07 -10.25
CA TYR A 36 5.16 2.73 -9.99
C TYR A 36 4.22 2.76 -8.78
N LEU A 37 3.03 2.22 -8.94
CA LEU A 37 1.97 2.17 -7.95
C LEU A 37 1.72 0.71 -7.59
N ASP A 38 1.90 0.33 -6.36
CA ASP A 38 1.56 -1.00 -5.83
C ASP A 38 0.47 -0.82 -4.78
N MET A 39 -0.73 -1.35 -5.06
CA MET A 39 -1.86 -1.25 -4.14
C MET A 39 -1.57 -2.04 -2.86
N ASP A 40 -1.65 -1.36 -1.74
CA ASP A 40 -1.39 -1.95 -0.45
C ASP A 40 -2.50 -2.93 -0.04
N ASN A 41 -2.12 -4.04 0.55
CA ASN A 41 -3.04 -5.03 1.13
C ASN A 41 -4.10 -5.59 0.16
N PHE A 42 -3.87 -5.59 -1.16
CA PHE A 42 -4.88 -6.00 -2.15
C PHE A 42 -5.43 -7.41 -1.91
N LYS A 43 -4.56 -8.36 -1.54
CA LYS A 43 -5.00 -9.72 -1.18
C LYS A 43 -6.00 -9.70 -0.04
N LEU A 44 -5.81 -8.84 0.96
CA LEU A 44 -6.73 -8.70 2.09
C LEU A 44 -8.12 -8.24 1.65
N TYR A 45 -8.22 -7.32 0.67
CA TYR A 45 -9.53 -6.93 0.13
C TYR A 45 -10.23 -8.12 -0.52
N ASN A 46 -9.52 -8.94 -1.30
CA ASN A 46 -10.08 -10.16 -1.88
C ASN A 46 -10.52 -11.16 -0.81
N ASP A 47 -9.68 -11.37 0.21
CA ASP A 47 -9.96 -12.31 1.29
C ASP A 47 -11.16 -11.88 2.16
N LEU A 48 -11.36 -10.58 2.38
CA LEU A 48 -12.42 -10.04 3.23
C LEU A 48 -13.73 -9.76 2.48
N TYR A 49 -13.65 -9.27 1.25
CA TYR A 49 -14.81 -8.75 0.52
C TYR A 49 -15.10 -9.54 -0.77
N GLY A 50 -14.27 -10.52 -1.10
CA GLY A 50 -14.36 -11.30 -2.33
C GLY A 50 -13.69 -10.66 -3.54
N GLU A 51 -13.39 -11.49 -4.53
CA GLU A 51 -12.69 -11.07 -5.76
C GLU A 51 -13.45 -9.99 -6.55
N GLU A 52 -14.80 -10.04 -6.55
CA GLU A 52 -15.62 -9.05 -7.23
C GLU A 52 -15.40 -7.63 -6.65
N THR A 53 -15.31 -7.52 -5.33
CA THR A 53 -15.00 -6.24 -4.66
C THR A 53 -13.56 -5.81 -4.95
N GLY A 54 -12.61 -6.73 -4.96
CA GLY A 54 -11.23 -6.44 -5.38
C GLY A 54 -11.17 -5.90 -6.81
N ASP A 55 -11.92 -6.49 -7.72
CA ASP A 55 -12.04 -6.02 -9.09
C ASP A 55 -12.66 -4.62 -9.19
N GLN A 56 -13.67 -4.32 -8.37
CA GLN A 56 -14.27 -2.97 -8.29
C GLN A 56 -13.24 -1.95 -7.80
N ILE A 57 -12.44 -2.31 -6.77
CA ILE A 57 -11.36 -1.46 -6.27
C ILE A 57 -10.32 -1.17 -7.36
N LEU A 58 -9.93 -2.19 -8.13
CA LEU A 58 -8.98 -2.03 -9.23
C LEU A 58 -9.53 -1.12 -10.33
N ARG A 59 -10.78 -1.34 -10.77
CA ARG A 59 -11.43 -0.49 -11.78
C ARG A 59 -11.54 0.97 -11.33
N TRP A 60 -12.01 1.16 -10.11
CA TRP A 60 -12.15 2.50 -9.52
C TRP A 60 -10.79 3.20 -9.43
N SER A 61 -9.78 2.53 -8.86
CA SER A 61 -8.44 3.11 -8.71
C SER A 61 -7.81 3.44 -10.07
N ALA A 62 -7.94 2.55 -11.06
CA ALA A 62 -7.46 2.77 -12.42
C ALA A 62 -8.10 4.00 -13.06
N SER A 63 -9.42 4.15 -12.91
CA SER A 63 -10.17 5.32 -13.41
C SER A 63 -9.69 6.61 -12.75
N GLN A 64 -9.49 6.62 -11.40
CA GLN A 64 -8.99 7.80 -10.71
C GLN A 64 -7.60 8.20 -11.22
N VAL A 65 -6.69 7.24 -11.36
CA VAL A 65 -5.34 7.51 -11.86
C VAL A 65 -5.36 8.02 -13.30
N GLN A 66 -6.14 7.37 -14.17
CA GLN A 66 -6.22 7.76 -15.58
C GLN A 66 -6.80 9.16 -15.77
N ASN A 67 -7.82 9.53 -15.00
CA ASN A 67 -8.44 10.86 -15.06
C ASN A 67 -7.50 12.00 -14.64
N LEU A 68 -6.46 11.70 -13.87
CA LEU A 68 -5.45 12.69 -13.48
C LEU A 68 -4.34 12.85 -14.51
N CYS A 69 -4.16 11.87 -15.41
CA CYS A 69 -3.05 11.88 -16.36
C CYS A 69 -3.27 12.86 -17.52
N SER A 70 -2.20 13.54 -17.92
CA SER A 70 -2.16 14.38 -19.13
C SER A 70 -1.80 13.57 -20.37
N ASP A 71 -1.90 14.18 -21.55
CA ASP A 71 -1.55 13.55 -22.84
C ASP A 71 -0.10 13.07 -22.94
N LYS A 72 0.81 13.60 -22.10
CA LYS A 72 2.22 13.17 -21.99
C LYS A 72 2.44 12.02 -21.00
N MET A 73 1.38 11.47 -20.46
CA MET A 73 1.42 10.38 -19.49
C MET A 73 0.66 9.17 -20.00
N SER A 74 1.32 8.03 -20.01
CA SER A 74 0.73 6.74 -20.37
C SER A 74 0.61 5.86 -19.12
N VAL A 75 -0.57 5.26 -18.93
CA VAL A 75 -0.88 4.43 -17.74
C VAL A 75 -1.04 2.97 -18.15
N PHE A 76 -0.38 2.10 -17.43
CA PHE A 76 -0.33 0.66 -17.69
C PHE A 76 -0.71 -0.11 -16.43
N ARG A 77 -1.44 -1.21 -16.60
CA ARG A 77 -1.53 -2.26 -15.57
C ARG A 77 -0.44 -3.28 -15.82
N VAL A 78 0.53 -3.38 -14.91
CA VAL A 78 1.74 -4.20 -15.10
C VAL A 78 1.76 -5.47 -14.24
N GLY A 79 0.83 -5.57 -13.29
CA GLY A 79 0.65 -6.71 -12.40
C GLY A 79 -0.80 -6.85 -11.93
N SER A 80 -1.05 -7.75 -10.97
CA SER A 80 -2.40 -7.98 -10.44
C SER A 80 -3.00 -6.73 -9.79
N ASN A 81 -2.20 -6.04 -8.99
CA ASN A 81 -2.54 -4.84 -8.24
C ASN A 81 -1.52 -3.71 -8.45
N GLU A 82 -0.80 -3.75 -9.59
CA GLU A 82 0.33 -2.89 -9.87
C GLU A 82 0.08 -2.07 -11.13
N PHE A 83 0.32 -0.77 -11.04
CA PHE A 83 0.19 0.17 -12.15
C PHE A 83 1.51 0.89 -12.40
N LEU A 84 1.75 1.28 -13.63
CA LEU A 84 2.89 2.08 -14.03
C LEU A 84 2.40 3.30 -14.81
N ILE A 85 2.93 4.46 -14.47
CA ILE A 85 2.78 5.68 -15.24
C ILE A 85 4.14 6.02 -15.84
N ILE A 86 4.18 6.19 -17.15
CA ILE A 86 5.34 6.71 -17.87
C ILE A 86 5.01 8.16 -18.24
N ALA A 87 5.82 9.08 -17.77
CA ALA A 87 5.67 10.52 -18.00
C ALA A 87 6.85 11.02 -18.86
N GLU A 88 6.56 11.38 -20.10
CA GLU A 88 7.51 11.95 -21.03
C GLU A 88 7.71 13.46 -20.77
N GLU A 89 8.88 13.99 -21.10
CA GLU A 89 9.24 15.41 -20.90
C GLU A 89 9.02 15.90 -19.46
N SER A 90 9.25 15.05 -18.46
CA SER A 90 8.91 15.35 -17.08
C SER A 90 10.11 15.70 -16.22
N ARG A 91 9.85 16.42 -15.11
CA ARG A 91 10.83 16.78 -14.08
C ARG A 91 10.51 16.05 -12.77
N LYS A 92 11.54 15.84 -11.95
CA LYS A 92 11.42 15.14 -10.66
C LYS A 92 10.33 15.77 -9.76
N GLU A 93 10.28 17.09 -9.70
CA GLU A 93 9.33 17.83 -8.85
C GLU A 93 7.89 17.63 -9.33
N ILE A 94 7.68 17.58 -10.65
CA ILE A 94 6.36 17.32 -11.26
C ILE A 94 5.91 15.89 -10.93
N LEU A 95 6.79 14.92 -11.07
CA LEU A 95 6.48 13.52 -10.73
C LEU A 95 6.11 13.36 -9.26
N LEU A 96 6.85 14.01 -8.36
CA LEU A 96 6.56 13.96 -6.93
C LEU A 96 5.23 14.64 -6.59
N SER A 97 4.95 15.80 -7.17
CA SER A 97 3.68 16.51 -6.99
C SER A 97 2.51 15.69 -7.53
N PHE A 98 2.70 15.04 -8.68
CA PHE A 98 1.69 14.20 -9.30
C PHE A 98 1.44 12.92 -8.48
N ALA A 99 2.48 12.27 -7.96
CA ALA A 99 2.34 11.12 -7.07
C ALA A 99 1.56 11.48 -5.78
N ARG A 100 1.80 12.67 -5.21
CA ARG A 100 1.03 13.19 -4.07
C ARG A 100 -0.44 13.45 -4.45
N LEU A 101 -0.68 13.99 -5.63
CA LEU A 101 -2.03 14.20 -6.13
C LEU A 101 -2.79 12.88 -6.24
N ILE A 102 -2.17 11.84 -6.80
CA ILE A 102 -2.75 10.49 -6.86
C ILE A 102 -3.07 9.98 -5.45
N GLN A 103 -2.11 10.05 -4.54
CA GLN A 103 -2.29 9.56 -3.15
C GLN A 103 -3.47 10.25 -2.46
N ASN A 104 -3.56 11.58 -2.56
CA ASN A 104 -4.63 12.35 -1.97
C ASN A 104 -5.99 12.04 -2.63
N THR A 105 -6.03 11.96 -3.97
CA THR A 105 -7.26 11.64 -4.69
C THR A 105 -7.81 10.27 -4.29
N ILE A 106 -6.96 9.25 -4.21
CA ILE A 106 -7.36 7.90 -3.79
C ILE A 106 -7.89 7.88 -2.35
N LEU A 107 -7.31 8.67 -1.45
CA LEU A 107 -7.75 8.75 -0.05
C LEU A 107 -9.06 9.54 0.10
N GLU A 108 -9.17 10.69 -0.55
CA GLU A 108 -10.22 11.68 -0.30
C GLU A 108 -11.45 11.50 -1.19
N GLN A 109 -11.29 10.95 -2.42
CA GLN A 109 -12.39 10.78 -3.35
C GLN A 109 -13.40 9.75 -2.83
N LYS A 110 -14.68 10.17 -2.74
CA LYS A 110 -15.78 9.34 -2.24
C LYS A 110 -16.74 8.90 -3.34
N GLU A 111 -16.73 9.57 -4.48
CA GLU A 111 -17.62 9.27 -5.58
C GLU A 111 -17.27 7.92 -6.19
N ASP A 112 -18.27 7.07 -6.36
CA ASP A 112 -18.15 5.69 -6.89
C ASP A 112 -17.09 4.81 -6.19
N LYS A 113 -16.59 5.25 -5.03
CA LYS A 113 -15.62 4.48 -4.25
C LYS A 113 -16.25 3.20 -3.71
N PRO A 114 -15.62 2.03 -3.90
CA PRO A 114 -16.09 0.78 -3.32
C PRO A 114 -16.22 0.89 -1.80
N LYS A 115 -17.31 0.33 -1.27
CA LYS A 115 -17.62 0.37 0.18
C LYS A 115 -16.75 -0.67 0.91
N VAL A 116 -15.56 -0.26 1.26
CA VAL A 116 -14.63 -1.04 2.08
C VAL A 116 -14.28 -0.26 3.35
N ILE A 117 -14.03 -0.98 4.44
CA ILE A 117 -13.72 -0.36 5.75
C ILE A 117 -12.32 0.22 5.74
N GLN A 118 -11.35 -0.53 5.16
CA GLN A 118 -9.97 -0.08 5.10
C GLN A 118 -9.78 0.99 4.02
N PRO A 119 -8.92 1.98 4.26
CA PRO A 119 -8.57 2.95 3.23
C PRO A 119 -7.79 2.28 2.09
N ILE A 120 -8.20 2.52 0.85
CA ILE A 120 -7.44 2.10 -0.32
C ILE A 120 -6.19 2.97 -0.39
N THR A 121 -5.01 2.36 -0.36
CA THR A 121 -3.72 3.06 -0.39
C THR A 121 -2.75 2.40 -1.38
N PHE A 122 -1.71 3.15 -1.75
CA PHE A 122 -0.64 2.71 -2.61
C PHE A 122 0.73 2.98 -2.01
N SER A 123 1.61 2.01 -2.14
CA SER A 123 3.06 2.23 -2.04
C SER A 123 3.55 2.70 -3.40
N ILE A 124 4.11 3.92 -3.45
CA ILE A 124 4.44 4.60 -4.71
C ILE A 124 5.94 4.75 -4.82
N GLY A 125 6.50 4.33 -5.94
CA GLY A 125 7.91 4.50 -6.27
C GLY A 125 8.11 5.38 -7.49
N ILE A 126 9.05 6.31 -7.42
CA ILE A 126 9.38 7.24 -8.50
C ILE A 126 10.82 6.99 -8.94
N ALA A 127 11.02 6.88 -10.26
CA ALA A 127 12.34 6.96 -10.89
C ALA A 127 12.33 8.05 -11.96
N TRP A 128 13.44 8.77 -12.05
CA TRP A 128 13.62 9.84 -13.01
C TRP A 128 15.07 9.93 -13.47
N ASP A 129 15.27 10.10 -14.76
CA ASP A 129 16.60 10.26 -15.35
C ASP A 129 16.77 11.65 -15.96
N LYS A 130 17.48 12.51 -15.25
CA LYS A 130 17.84 13.84 -15.72
C LYS A 130 18.76 13.83 -16.90
N ASN A 131 19.68 12.86 -16.93
CA ASN A 131 20.78 12.84 -17.89
C ASN A 131 20.45 12.07 -19.17
N MET A 132 19.24 11.51 -19.27
CA MET A 132 18.79 10.72 -20.44
C MET A 132 19.78 9.58 -20.77
N ALA A 133 20.45 9.05 -19.76
CA ALA A 133 21.51 8.04 -19.88
C ALA A 133 21.03 6.62 -19.61
N GLU A 134 19.87 6.49 -18.95
CA GLU A 134 19.32 5.22 -18.52
C GLU A 134 18.39 4.62 -19.60
N SER A 135 18.16 3.32 -19.52
CA SER A 135 17.15 2.69 -20.38
C SER A 135 15.78 2.70 -19.70
N ALA A 136 14.68 2.68 -20.48
CA ALA A 136 13.32 2.58 -19.98
C ALA A 136 13.15 1.39 -19.01
N ARG A 137 13.76 0.25 -19.32
CA ARG A 137 13.75 -0.93 -18.45
C ARG A 137 14.47 -0.70 -17.12
N LYS A 138 15.52 0.12 -17.11
CA LYS A 138 16.24 0.45 -15.88
C LYS A 138 15.42 1.39 -15.02
N LEU A 139 14.81 2.44 -15.60
CA LEU A 139 13.88 3.32 -14.90
C LEU A 139 12.68 2.54 -14.31
N PHE A 140 12.12 1.62 -15.07
CA PHE A 140 11.06 0.74 -14.59
C PHE A 140 11.48 -0.03 -13.33
N ARG A 141 12.66 -0.69 -13.38
CA ARG A 141 13.18 -1.43 -12.21
C ARG A 141 13.44 -0.52 -11.02
N GLN A 142 13.95 0.68 -11.26
CA GLN A 142 14.21 1.67 -10.22
C GLN A 142 12.91 2.16 -9.57
N ALA A 143 11.88 2.49 -10.35
CA ALA A 143 10.58 2.89 -9.83
C ALA A 143 9.92 1.75 -9.02
N ARG A 144 9.94 0.52 -9.55
CA ARG A 144 9.43 -0.65 -8.84
C ARG A 144 10.17 -0.90 -7.52
N ARG A 145 11.52 -0.75 -7.51
CA ARG A 145 12.32 -0.90 -6.30
C ARG A 145 12.00 0.17 -5.26
N ALA A 146 11.77 1.41 -5.67
CA ALA A 146 11.33 2.47 -4.76
C ALA A 146 9.94 2.17 -4.17
N ALA A 147 8.98 1.66 -4.97
CA ALA A 147 7.68 1.24 -4.46
C ALA A 147 7.80 0.06 -3.47
N PHE A 148 8.65 -0.91 -3.77
CA PHE A 148 8.96 -2.00 -2.84
C PHE A 148 9.54 -1.47 -1.51
N TYR A 149 10.43 -0.49 -1.58
CA TYR A 149 10.98 0.15 -0.38
C TYR A 149 9.89 0.90 0.40
N ALA A 150 8.99 1.61 -0.29
CA ALA A 150 7.81 2.25 0.31
C ALA A 150 6.94 1.22 1.06
N LYS A 151 6.66 0.07 0.42
CA LYS A 151 5.87 -1.02 0.99
C LYS A 151 6.51 -1.62 2.26
N GLY A 152 7.84 -1.79 2.26
CA GLY A 152 8.61 -2.30 3.40
C GLY A 152 8.77 -1.30 4.56
N ASN A 153 8.52 0.00 4.34
CA ASN A 153 8.70 1.06 5.34
C ASN A 153 7.39 1.68 5.84
N GLY A 154 6.29 0.92 5.80
CA GLY A 154 5.02 1.30 6.40
C GLY A 154 3.89 1.57 5.43
N LYS A 155 4.08 1.29 4.12
CA LYS A 155 3.05 1.45 3.07
C LYS A 155 2.51 2.88 2.96
N ASN A 156 1.51 3.11 2.12
CA ASN A 156 0.85 4.41 1.94
C ASN A 156 1.83 5.59 1.88
N ARG A 157 2.89 5.45 1.09
CA ARG A 157 3.94 6.46 1.00
C ARG A 157 4.58 6.52 -0.38
N ILE A 158 5.27 7.62 -0.62
CA ILE A 158 5.98 7.89 -1.87
C ILE A 158 7.48 7.85 -1.59
N GLU A 159 8.20 7.05 -2.34
CA GLU A 159 9.65 6.98 -2.30
C GLU A 159 10.24 7.29 -3.69
N ILE A 160 11.31 8.08 -3.71
CA ILE A 160 12.07 8.33 -4.92
C ILE A 160 13.26 7.40 -4.91
N TYR A 161 13.52 6.73 -6.03
CA TYR A 161 14.63 5.81 -6.14
C TYR A 161 15.96 6.43 -5.75
N GLU A 162 16.69 5.73 -4.89
CA GLU A 162 18.06 6.02 -4.51
C GLU A 162 18.93 4.77 -4.65
N LYS A 163 20.20 4.95 -5.00
CA LYS A 163 21.14 3.81 -5.14
C LYS A 163 21.29 2.98 -3.88
N SER A 164 21.07 3.56 -2.71
CA SER A 164 21.04 2.89 -1.41
C SER A 164 20.01 1.77 -1.32
N PHE A 165 18.97 1.77 -2.20
CA PHE A 165 17.96 0.70 -2.25
C PHE A 165 18.50 -0.59 -2.89
N GLU A 166 19.66 -0.56 -3.56
CA GLU A 166 20.27 -1.71 -4.28
C GLU A 166 20.87 -2.79 -3.38
N GLY A 167 20.63 -2.88 -2.16
CA GLY A 167 21.16 -3.95 -1.28
C GLY A 167 20.11 -4.57 -0.37
N GLN A 168 18.89 -4.06 -0.39
CA GLN A 168 17.90 -4.40 0.62
C GLN A 168 16.89 -5.49 0.19
N GLU A 169 16.89 -5.91 -1.08
CA GLU A 169 15.94 -6.91 -1.60
C GLU A 169 16.13 -8.33 -1.01
N GLN A 170 17.36 -8.74 -0.70
CA GLN A 170 17.63 -10.14 -0.40
C GLN A 170 17.35 -10.58 1.04
N SER A 171 17.24 -9.65 1.98
CA SER A 171 17.10 -9.98 3.40
C SER A 171 15.68 -9.83 3.97
N ARG A 172 14.76 -9.19 3.25
CA ARG A 172 13.40 -8.90 3.75
C ARG A 172 12.27 -9.75 3.17
N GLU A 173 12.46 -10.39 2.02
CA GLU A 173 11.39 -11.16 1.35
C GLU A 173 10.97 -12.45 2.09
N LYS A 174 11.84 -13.05 2.87
CA LYS A 174 11.59 -14.41 3.40
C LYS A 174 10.82 -14.50 4.72
N GLY A 175 10.69 -13.43 5.49
CA GLY A 175 10.09 -13.51 6.84
C GLY A 175 8.73 -12.84 6.97
N TYR A 176 8.44 -11.80 6.20
CA TYR A 176 7.28 -10.93 6.42
C TYR A 176 6.08 -11.23 5.54
N GLU A 177 6.26 -11.71 4.31
CA GLU A 177 5.14 -11.95 3.38
C GLU A 177 4.21 -13.09 3.84
N GLN A 178 4.71 -14.02 4.65
CA GLN A 178 3.90 -15.16 5.11
C GLN A 178 3.04 -14.85 6.34
N VAL A 179 3.46 -13.92 7.20
CA VAL A 179 2.78 -13.63 8.48
C VAL A 179 1.85 -12.41 8.36
N THR A 180 2.20 -11.44 7.54
CA THR A 180 1.46 -10.18 7.39
C THR A 180 -0.01 -10.37 6.98
N PRO A 181 -0.38 -11.22 6.01
CA PRO A 181 -1.79 -11.41 5.64
C PRO A 181 -2.64 -11.98 6.78
N THR A 182 -2.09 -12.90 7.56
CA THR A 182 -2.78 -13.52 8.69
C THR A 182 -3.01 -12.50 9.81
N ILE A 183 -2.01 -11.68 10.12
CA ILE A 183 -2.13 -10.59 11.10
C ILE A 183 -3.21 -9.62 10.66
N PHE A 184 -3.22 -9.19 9.41
CA PHE A 184 -4.23 -8.27 8.89
C PHE A 184 -5.64 -8.87 8.88
N ALA A 185 -5.80 -10.15 8.57
CA ALA A 185 -7.08 -10.83 8.63
C ALA A 185 -7.62 -10.91 10.08
N LEU A 186 -6.74 -11.19 11.04
CA LEU A 186 -7.09 -11.19 12.46
C LEU A 186 -7.49 -9.80 12.95
N MET A 187 -6.73 -8.77 12.59
CA MET A 187 -7.05 -7.38 12.93
C MET A 187 -8.39 -6.94 12.34
N ALA A 188 -8.65 -7.27 11.07
CA ALA A 188 -9.92 -6.97 10.43
C ALA A 188 -11.11 -7.68 11.11
N ALA A 189 -10.91 -8.89 11.63
CA ALA A 189 -11.93 -9.60 12.41
C ALA A 189 -12.21 -8.91 13.76
N VAL A 190 -11.19 -8.35 14.40
CA VAL A 190 -11.34 -7.55 15.62
C VAL A 190 -12.07 -6.24 15.32
N ASP A 191 -11.67 -5.53 14.26
CA ASP A 191 -12.26 -4.26 13.85
C ASP A 191 -13.73 -4.39 13.44
N ALA A 192 -14.10 -5.50 12.80
CA ALA A 192 -15.50 -5.81 12.48
C ALA A 192 -16.37 -5.96 13.76
N LYS A 193 -15.74 -6.30 14.89
CA LYS A 193 -16.40 -6.50 16.18
C LYS A 193 -16.36 -5.25 17.05
N ASP A 194 -15.29 -4.46 16.98
CA ASP A 194 -15.06 -3.22 17.70
C ASP A 194 -15.20 -2.00 16.76
N SER A 195 -15.67 -0.88 17.28
CA SER A 195 -15.80 0.38 16.51
C SER A 195 -14.48 1.11 16.26
N PHE A 196 -13.36 0.58 16.77
CA PHE A 196 -12.03 1.12 16.51
C PHE A 196 -11.53 0.66 15.16
N THR A 197 -10.98 1.59 14.37
CA THR A 197 -10.57 1.35 13.00
C THR A 197 -9.16 0.74 12.91
N PHE A 198 -8.92 -0.06 11.90
CA PHE A 198 -7.60 -0.53 11.45
C PHE A 198 -6.53 0.59 11.45
N GLU A 199 -6.94 1.81 11.11
CA GLU A 199 -6.11 3.01 11.17
C GLU A 199 -5.53 3.27 12.57
N HIS A 200 -6.28 2.96 13.66
CA HIS A 200 -5.77 3.09 15.02
C HIS A 200 -4.58 2.16 15.26
N SER A 201 -4.71 0.88 14.94
CA SER A 201 -3.64 -0.10 15.13
C SER A 201 -2.42 0.17 14.25
N GLU A 202 -2.63 0.63 13.00
CA GLU A 202 -1.52 1.10 12.15
C GLU A 202 -0.81 2.32 12.72
N ASN A 203 -1.55 3.29 13.25
CA ASN A 203 -0.99 4.48 13.88
C ASN A 203 -0.19 4.12 15.13
N VAL A 204 -0.74 3.28 16.01
CA VAL A 204 -0.03 2.79 17.22
C VAL A 204 1.25 2.06 16.83
N SER A 205 1.20 1.17 15.85
CA SER A 205 2.37 0.47 15.29
C SER A 205 3.41 1.44 14.75
N GLY A 206 2.97 2.44 13.98
CA GLY A 206 3.84 3.47 13.42
C GLY A 206 4.53 4.33 14.49
N TYR A 207 3.80 4.68 15.55
CA TYR A 207 4.36 5.43 16.68
C TYR A 207 5.33 4.58 17.51
N ALA A 208 4.97 3.32 17.80
CA ALA A 208 5.84 2.39 18.51
C ALA A 208 7.17 2.19 17.78
N MET A 209 7.12 1.98 16.46
CA MET A 209 8.30 1.83 15.61
C MET A 209 9.19 3.10 15.64
N LYS A 210 8.59 4.29 15.49
CA LYS A 210 9.32 5.57 15.50
C LYS A 210 9.95 5.84 16.86
N LEU A 211 9.23 5.54 17.94
CA LEU A 211 9.74 5.69 19.31
C LEU A 211 10.91 4.75 19.56
N ALA A 212 10.77 3.46 19.23
CA ALA A 212 11.83 2.46 19.38
C ALA A 212 13.09 2.85 18.59
N ALA A 213 12.93 3.34 17.35
CA ALA A 213 14.04 3.84 16.55
C ALA A 213 14.70 5.07 17.18
N LYS A 214 13.91 6.01 17.72
CA LYS A 214 14.42 7.21 18.39
C LYS A 214 15.16 6.91 19.69
N MET A 215 14.77 5.83 20.37
CA MET A 215 15.45 5.30 21.57
C MET A 215 16.74 4.55 21.24
N GLY A 216 17.06 4.34 19.96
CA GLY A 216 18.26 3.65 19.51
C GLY A 216 18.22 2.12 19.70
N LEU A 217 17.02 1.53 19.76
CA LEU A 217 16.87 0.09 19.91
C LEU A 217 17.39 -0.66 18.67
N PRO A 218 17.84 -1.92 18.83
CA PRO A 218 18.21 -2.78 17.71
C PRO A 218 17.10 -2.94 16.68
N LYS A 219 17.45 -3.25 15.44
CA LYS A 219 16.46 -3.39 14.34
C LYS A 219 15.38 -4.43 14.63
N ASP A 220 15.73 -5.52 15.28
CA ASP A 220 14.79 -6.58 15.62
C ASP A 220 13.79 -6.12 16.69
N ASP A 221 14.23 -5.34 17.67
CA ASP A 221 13.35 -4.76 18.70
C ASP A 221 12.43 -3.70 18.11
N ILE A 222 12.92 -2.86 17.18
CA ILE A 222 12.09 -1.91 16.44
C ILE A 222 10.99 -2.64 15.68
N GLN A 223 11.32 -3.77 15.10
CA GLN A 223 10.39 -4.58 14.35
C GLN A 223 9.38 -5.28 15.28
N THR A 224 9.83 -5.79 16.40
CA THR A 224 8.97 -6.34 17.45
C THR A 224 8.00 -5.30 17.97
N ALA A 225 8.45 -4.08 18.24
CA ALA A 225 7.59 -2.96 18.65
C ALA A 225 6.52 -2.62 17.59
N LYS A 226 6.87 -2.70 16.30
CA LYS A 226 5.93 -2.52 15.19
C LYS A 226 4.83 -3.58 15.21
N VAL A 227 5.19 -4.86 15.31
CA VAL A 227 4.24 -5.98 15.31
C VAL A 227 3.39 -5.95 16.58
N ALA A 228 3.98 -5.70 17.75
CA ALA A 228 3.26 -5.57 19.01
C ALA A 228 2.23 -4.43 18.95
N GLY A 229 2.60 -3.29 18.36
CA GLY A 229 1.66 -2.18 18.15
C GLY A 229 0.51 -2.51 17.22
N LEU A 230 0.72 -3.38 16.22
CA LEU A 230 -0.36 -3.87 15.37
C LEU A 230 -1.31 -4.80 16.13
N LEU A 231 -0.79 -5.67 16.95
CA LEU A 231 -1.53 -6.76 17.60
C LEU A 231 -2.02 -6.44 19.01
N HIS A 232 -1.77 -5.23 19.54
CA HIS A 232 -2.02 -4.88 20.94
C HIS A 232 -3.47 -5.12 21.39
N ASP A 233 -4.42 -5.02 20.48
CA ASP A 233 -5.85 -5.14 20.71
C ASP A 233 -6.48 -6.45 20.19
N ILE A 234 -5.68 -7.41 19.70
CA ILE A 234 -6.19 -8.65 19.11
C ILE A 234 -7.03 -9.46 20.10
N GLY A 235 -6.73 -9.40 21.39
CA GLY A 235 -7.46 -10.08 22.46
C GLY A 235 -8.90 -9.60 22.63
N LYS A 236 -9.29 -8.47 22.04
CA LYS A 236 -10.68 -8.01 22.01
C LYS A 236 -11.61 -8.99 21.28
N ILE A 237 -11.09 -9.89 20.46
CA ILE A 237 -11.89 -10.95 19.84
C ILE A 237 -12.61 -11.82 20.88
N GLY A 238 -12.00 -11.99 22.07
CA GLY A 238 -12.58 -12.72 23.21
C GLY A 238 -13.61 -11.94 24.03
N ILE A 239 -13.70 -10.61 23.86
CA ILE A 239 -14.60 -9.76 24.64
C ILE A 239 -16.03 -9.83 24.08
N PRO A 240 -17.07 -9.95 24.91
CA PRO A 240 -18.46 -9.94 24.48
C PRO A 240 -18.83 -8.64 23.73
N GLU A 241 -19.55 -8.79 22.63
CA GLU A 241 -19.96 -7.65 21.79
C GLU A 241 -20.83 -6.63 22.53
N SER A 242 -21.63 -7.10 23.50
CA SER A 242 -22.43 -6.25 24.37
C SER A 242 -21.60 -5.29 25.22
N ILE A 243 -20.36 -5.66 25.54
CA ILE A 243 -19.40 -4.82 26.27
C ILE A 243 -18.67 -3.89 25.30
N LEU A 244 -18.17 -4.43 24.16
CA LEU A 244 -17.44 -3.65 23.15
C LEU A 244 -18.27 -2.53 22.54
N LYS A 245 -19.56 -2.80 22.23
CA LYS A 245 -20.48 -1.83 21.61
C LYS A 245 -21.37 -1.07 22.59
N LYS A 246 -21.10 -1.14 23.88
CA LYS A 246 -21.92 -0.46 24.90
C LYS A 246 -21.89 1.05 24.73
N LYS A 247 -23.06 1.66 24.52
CA LYS A 247 -23.21 3.12 24.51
C LYS A 247 -23.25 3.62 25.96
N GLY A 248 -22.14 4.12 26.45
CA GLY A 248 -22.02 4.67 27.80
C GLY A 248 -20.84 4.08 28.58
N LYS A 249 -20.80 4.39 29.88
CA LYS A 249 -19.74 3.87 30.76
C LYS A 249 -19.94 2.38 31.05
N LEU A 250 -18.85 1.63 31.06
CA LEU A 250 -18.85 0.26 31.55
C LEU A 250 -19.09 0.23 33.08
N THR A 251 -19.75 -0.82 33.55
CA THR A 251 -19.75 -1.11 35.01
C THR A 251 -18.36 -1.61 35.42
N ASP A 252 -18.14 -1.71 36.72
CA ASP A 252 -16.85 -2.20 37.22
C ASP A 252 -16.60 -3.64 36.78
N GLU A 253 -17.63 -4.50 36.77
CA GLU A 253 -17.54 -5.88 36.30
C GLU A 253 -17.26 -5.95 34.79
N GLU A 254 -17.95 -5.14 33.99
CA GLU A 254 -17.72 -5.06 32.55
C GLU A 254 -16.31 -4.53 32.23
N TYR A 255 -15.83 -3.59 33.06
CA TYR A 255 -14.47 -3.07 32.89
C TYR A 255 -13.40 -4.13 33.24
N GLU A 256 -13.64 -4.97 34.27
CA GLU A 256 -12.75 -6.12 34.51
C GLU A 256 -12.71 -7.08 33.32
N VAL A 257 -13.86 -7.39 32.72
CA VAL A 257 -13.92 -8.20 31.51
C VAL A 257 -13.18 -7.50 30.36
N MET A 258 -13.36 -6.19 30.17
CA MET A 258 -12.65 -5.46 29.12
C MET A 258 -11.13 -5.54 29.31
N LYS A 259 -10.61 -5.47 30.53
CA LYS A 259 -9.16 -5.56 30.80
C LYS A 259 -8.54 -6.89 30.38
N THR A 260 -9.30 -7.97 30.35
CA THR A 260 -8.78 -9.30 29.94
C THR A 260 -8.28 -9.34 28.49
N HIS A 261 -8.66 -8.36 27.64
CA HIS A 261 -8.14 -8.33 26.27
C HIS A 261 -6.61 -8.25 26.20
N VAL A 262 -5.96 -7.64 27.22
CA VAL A 262 -4.48 -7.54 27.27
C VAL A 262 -3.87 -8.92 27.46
N GLU A 263 -4.37 -9.70 28.41
CA GLU A 263 -3.92 -11.07 28.68
C GLU A 263 -4.24 -11.97 27.48
N ASN A 264 -5.45 -11.89 26.95
CA ASN A 264 -5.85 -12.62 25.75
C ASN A 264 -4.94 -12.29 24.55
N SER A 265 -4.51 -11.02 24.40
CA SER A 265 -3.57 -10.65 23.32
C SER A 265 -2.22 -11.34 23.50
N ILE A 266 -1.72 -11.45 24.73
CA ILE A 266 -0.45 -12.12 25.04
C ILE A 266 -0.54 -13.63 24.77
N GLU A 267 -1.67 -14.26 25.10
CA GLU A 267 -1.88 -15.70 24.87
C GLU A 267 -2.05 -16.06 23.38
N MET A 268 -2.46 -15.10 22.55
CA MET A 268 -2.69 -15.30 21.11
C MET A 268 -1.42 -15.12 20.26
N ILE A 269 -0.41 -14.44 20.77
CA ILE A 269 0.85 -14.12 20.07
C ILE A 269 1.98 -15.07 20.52
#